data_84ea690176658b27af8a805016044a16
#
_entry.id   84ea690176658b27af8a805016044a16
#
_cell.length_a   1.000
_cell.length_b   1.000
_cell.length_c   1.000
_cell.angle_alpha   90.00
_cell.angle_beta   90.00
_cell.angle_gamma   90.00
#
_symmetry.space_group_name_H-M   'P 1'
#
loop_
_entity.id
_entity.type
_entity.pdbx_description
1 polymer ?
#
loop_
_entity_poly.entity_id
_entity_poly.type
_entity_poly.pdbx_seq_one_letter_code
_entity_poly.pdbx_strand_id
1 'polypeptide(L)'
;MTRTTLDWVLKELDEGSVVALATVIEASGSVPGKPGAKLAISSSGEKHGTVGGAGLERKVESSLDELLSQKNFSKKGKIEAFMLHKDGRGLEVTKLDSLCGGKVTISMEVMLPMPHLLIVGGGHVGLSIANCCKSLGWKYSVLDVRSEYSD
;
A
#
# COMPACT_ATOMS: atom_id res chain seq x y z
N MET A 1 -13.72 -10.14 -3.79
CA MET A 1 -12.26 -10.07 -3.55
C MET A 1 -11.72 -8.64 -3.52
N THR A 2 -11.93 -7.82 -4.55
CA THR A 2 -11.37 -6.44 -4.57
C THR A 2 -11.84 -5.57 -3.40
N ARG A 3 -13.12 -5.60 -3.04
CA ARG A 3 -13.66 -4.84 -1.92
C ARG A 3 -13.01 -5.26 -0.59
N THR A 4 -12.91 -6.56 -0.33
CA THR A 4 -12.29 -7.09 0.91
C THR A 4 -10.82 -6.69 1.05
N THR A 5 -10.06 -6.61 -0.05
CA THR A 5 -8.67 -6.13 -0.01
C THR A 5 -8.60 -4.64 0.31
N LEU A 6 -9.49 -3.81 -0.24
CA LEU A 6 -9.53 -2.39 0.08
C LEU A 6 -10.00 -2.13 1.52
N ASP A 7 -10.98 -2.88 2.01
CA ASP A 7 -11.44 -2.80 3.40
C ASP A 7 -10.29 -3.16 4.37
N TRP A 8 -9.50 -4.20 4.03
CA TRP A 8 -8.30 -4.57 4.79
C TRP A 8 -7.22 -3.47 4.75
N VAL A 9 -6.94 -2.89 3.57
CA VAL A 9 -5.99 -1.76 3.43
C VAL A 9 -6.41 -0.59 4.32
N LEU A 10 -7.69 -0.21 4.29
CA LEU A 10 -8.20 0.89 5.11
C LEU A 10 -8.03 0.60 6.61
N LYS A 11 -8.29 -0.64 7.04
CA LYS A 11 -8.08 -1.06 8.43
C LYS A 11 -6.62 -0.91 8.84
N GLU A 12 -5.68 -1.45 8.04
CA GLU A 12 -4.24 -1.33 8.32
C GLU A 12 -3.78 0.14 8.43
N LEU A 13 -4.25 1.00 7.51
CA LEU A 13 -3.97 2.44 7.54
C LEU A 13 -4.55 3.10 8.80
N ASP A 14 -5.75 2.71 9.23
CA ASP A 14 -6.39 3.23 10.44
C ASP A 14 -5.67 2.80 11.72
N GLU A 15 -5.06 1.61 11.71
CA GLU A 15 -4.20 1.09 12.77
C GLU A 15 -2.78 1.69 12.75
N GLY A 16 -2.47 2.56 11.77
CA GLY A 16 -1.21 3.28 11.67
C GLY A 16 -0.12 2.57 10.85
N SER A 17 -0.46 1.45 10.19
CA SER A 17 0.47 0.75 9.31
C SER A 17 0.61 1.49 7.98
N VAL A 18 1.83 1.49 7.41
CA VAL A 18 2.04 1.82 6.00
C VAL A 18 1.68 0.62 5.16
N VAL A 19 1.00 0.82 4.03
CA VAL A 19 0.57 -0.28 3.14
C VAL A 19 1.12 -0.07 1.74
N ALA A 20 1.74 -1.10 1.16
CA ALA A 20 2.05 -1.16 -0.26
C ALA A 20 0.97 -1.99 -0.98
N LEU A 21 0.38 -1.42 -2.01
CA LEU A 21 -0.73 -2.00 -2.78
C LEU A 21 -0.31 -2.21 -4.23
N ALA A 22 -0.46 -3.43 -4.72
CA ALA A 22 -0.35 -3.78 -6.13
C ALA A 22 -1.73 -3.97 -6.75
N THR A 23 -1.93 -3.44 -7.95
CA THR A 23 -3.15 -3.61 -8.74
C THR A 23 -2.81 -4.04 -10.15
N VAL A 24 -3.38 -5.13 -10.63
CA VAL A 24 -3.32 -5.51 -12.04
C VAL A 24 -4.13 -4.50 -12.86
N ILE A 25 -3.46 -3.74 -13.72
CA ILE A 25 -4.11 -2.74 -14.57
C ILE A 25 -4.36 -3.26 -15.98
N GLU A 26 -3.53 -4.19 -16.47
CA GLU A 26 -3.67 -4.80 -17.78
C GLU A 26 -3.26 -6.27 -17.74
N ALA A 27 -3.94 -7.12 -18.47
CA ALA A 27 -3.61 -8.53 -18.64
C ALA A 27 -3.95 -8.99 -20.04
N SER A 28 -3.03 -9.65 -20.72
CA SER A 28 -3.20 -10.18 -22.09
C SER A 28 -2.61 -11.57 -22.21
N GLY A 29 -3.20 -12.39 -23.06
CA GLY A 29 -2.83 -13.80 -23.22
C GLY A 29 -3.31 -14.68 -22.07
N SER A 30 -2.67 -15.84 -21.89
CA SER A 30 -3.00 -16.77 -20.80
C SER A 30 -2.26 -16.35 -19.53
N VAL A 31 -2.93 -15.60 -18.67
CA VAL A 31 -2.37 -15.13 -17.39
C VAL A 31 -3.34 -15.43 -16.24
N PRO A 32 -2.83 -15.77 -15.04
CA PRO A 32 -3.68 -16.08 -13.89
C PRO A 32 -4.34 -14.83 -13.28
N GLY A 33 -3.70 -13.66 -13.42
CA GLY A 33 -4.19 -12.39 -12.90
C GLY A 33 -5.20 -11.72 -13.84
N LYS A 34 -6.28 -11.18 -13.28
CA LYS A 34 -7.27 -10.38 -14.03
C LYS A 34 -7.14 -8.90 -13.68
N PRO A 35 -7.41 -7.96 -14.62
CA PRO A 35 -7.47 -6.54 -14.31
C PRO A 35 -8.37 -6.27 -13.10
N GLY A 36 -7.90 -5.43 -12.18
CA GLY A 36 -8.54 -5.14 -10.90
C GLY A 36 -8.15 -6.08 -9.74
N ALA A 37 -7.46 -7.20 -9.99
CA ALA A 37 -6.90 -8.04 -8.92
C ALA A 37 -5.89 -7.25 -8.10
N LYS A 38 -5.87 -7.46 -6.77
CA LYS A 38 -5.05 -6.69 -5.84
C LYS A 38 -4.33 -7.59 -4.85
N LEU A 39 -3.11 -7.20 -4.53
CA LEU A 39 -2.29 -7.75 -3.44
C LEU A 39 -1.77 -6.58 -2.62
N ALA A 40 -1.94 -6.63 -1.30
CA ALA A 40 -1.45 -5.62 -0.39
C ALA A 40 -0.54 -6.24 0.67
N ILE A 41 0.49 -5.48 1.09
CA ILE A 41 1.40 -5.83 2.18
C ILE A 41 1.48 -4.63 3.12
N SER A 42 1.33 -4.85 4.42
CA SER A 42 1.50 -3.81 5.43
C SER A 42 2.93 -3.78 5.97
N SER A 43 3.31 -2.66 6.59
CA SER A 43 4.60 -2.52 7.28
C SER A 43 4.78 -3.47 8.46
N SER A 44 3.71 -4.11 8.94
CA SER A 44 3.76 -5.21 9.92
C SER A 44 4.15 -6.56 9.29
N GLY A 45 4.18 -6.66 7.95
CA GLY A 45 4.44 -7.90 7.21
C GLY A 45 3.19 -8.73 6.90
N GLU A 46 2.01 -8.26 7.30
CA GLU A 46 0.74 -8.92 6.97
C GLU A 46 0.40 -8.72 5.49
N LYS A 47 -0.27 -9.70 4.89
CA LYS A 47 -0.60 -9.71 3.46
C LYS A 47 -2.08 -10.01 3.24
N HIS A 48 -2.66 -9.39 2.21
CA HIS A 48 -4.03 -9.65 1.81
C HIS A 48 -4.24 -9.55 0.30
N GLY A 49 -5.06 -10.44 -0.25
CA GLY A 49 -5.40 -10.46 -1.67
C GLY A 49 -4.45 -11.30 -2.53
N THR A 50 -4.57 -11.17 -3.85
CA THR A 50 -3.77 -11.91 -4.84
C THR A 50 -3.76 -11.20 -6.19
N VAL A 51 -2.64 -11.22 -6.88
CA VAL A 51 -2.53 -10.78 -8.29
C VAL A 51 -2.48 -11.97 -9.27
N GLY A 52 -2.56 -13.20 -8.73
CA GLY A 52 -2.62 -14.45 -9.47
C GLY A 52 -1.26 -15.07 -9.81
N GLY A 53 -1.14 -16.36 -9.51
CA GLY A 53 0.03 -17.19 -9.83
C GLY A 53 1.25 -16.99 -8.92
N ALA A 54 1.71 -18.07 -8.29
CA ALA A 54 2.76 -18.04 -7.27
C ALA A 54 4.08 -17.38 -7.73
N GLY A 55 4.45 -17.53 -9.02
CA GLY A 55 5.66 -16.91 -9.57
C GLY A 55 5.55 -15.39 -9.69
N LEU A 56 4.39 -14.90 -10.17
CA LEU A 56 4.10 -13.48 -10.27
C LEU A 56 3.99 -12.85 -8.88
N GLU A 57 3.28 -13.51 -7.96
CA GLU A 57 3.10 -13.00 -6.59
C GLU A 57 4.43 -12.78 -5.88
N ARG A 58 5.35 -13.75 -5.91
CA ARG A 58 6.68 -13.60 -5.29
C ARG A 58 7.45 -12.38 -5.81
N LYS A 59 7.36 -12.08 -7.11
CA LYS A 59 8.01 -10.89 -7.70
C LYS A 59 7.33 -9.60 -7.27
N VAL A 60 6.01 -9.58 -7.29
CA VAL A 60 5.21 -8.43 -6.84
C VAL A 60 5.44 -8.18 -5.36
N GLU A 61 5.42 -9.21 -4.51
CA GLU A 61 5.74 -9.11 -3.08
C GLU A 61 7.12 -8.50 -2.86
N SER A 62 8.16 -9.02 -3.54
CA SER A 62 9.52 -8.46 -3.45
C SER A 62 9.56 -6.97 -3.85
N SER A 63 8.80 -6.58 -4.87
CA SER A 63 8.70 -5.18 -5.30
C SER A 63 7.95 -4.30 -4.29
N LEU A 64 6.91 -4.83 -3.63
CA LEU A 64 6.19 -4.12 -2.57
C LEU A 64 7.04 -3.96 -1.32
N ASP A 65 7.78 -5.01 -0.92
CA ASP A 65 8.72 -4.96 0.21
C ASP A 65 9.84 -3.93 -0.04
N GLU A 66 10.34 -3.83 -1.27
CA GLU A 66 11.31 -2.81 -1.67
C GLU A 66 10.73 -1.40 -1.51
N LEU A 67 9.48 -1.17 -1.92
CA LEU A 67 8.81 0.11 -1.75
C LEU A 67 8.60 0.47 -0.27
N LEU A 68 8.23 -0.50 0.57
CA LEU A 68 8.05 -0.30 2.02
C LEU A 68 9.37 -0.02 2.74
N SER A 69 10.49 -0.58 2.27
CA SER A 69 11.82 -0.40 2.89
C SER A 69 12.45 0.98 2.65
N GLN A 70 11.90 1.80 1.75
CA GLN A 70 12.43 3.13 1.43
C GLN A 70 12.20 4.13 2.56
N LYS A 71 13.28 4.62 3.18
CA LYS A 71 13.27 5.48 4.38
C LYS A 71 12.43 6.76 4.28
N ASN A 72 12.18 7.29 3.09
CA ASN A 72 11.46 8.57 2.91
C ASN A 72 10.25 8.45 1.98
N PHE A 73 9.88 7.23 1.57
CA PHE A 73 8.80 7.02 0.59
C PHE A 73 8.89 7.98 -0.61
N SER A 74 10.13 8.33 -1.02
CA SER A 74 10.41 9.28 -2.09
C SER A 74 9.85 8.81 -3.44
N LYS A 75 9.79 7.50 -3.64
CA LYS A 75 9.05 6.84 -4.72
C LYS A 75 7.80 6.19 -4.13
N LYS A 76 6.68 6.90 -4.19
CA LYS A 76 5.39 6.41 -3.68
C LYS A 76 4.74 5.35 -4.56
N GLY A 77 5.31 5.05 -5.73
CA GLY A 77 4.75 4.02 -6.60
C GLY A 77 5.61 3.77 -7.84
N LYS A 78 5.29 2.68 -8.52
CA LYS A 78 5.88 2.28 -9.81
C LYS A 78 4.89 1.46 -10.62
N ILE A 79 5.13 1.38 -11.93
CA ILE A 79 4.41 0.47 -12.82
C ILE A 79 5.43 -0.51 -13.38
N GLU A 80 5.12 -1.80 -13.29
CA GLU A 80 5.95 -2.87 -13.84
C GLU A 80 5.14 -3.77 -14.78
N ALA A 81 5.78 -4.17 -15.88
CA ALA A 81 5.23 -5.16 -16.79
C ALA A 81 5.98 -6.49 -16.65
N PHE A 82 5.24 -7.58 -16.51
CA PHE A 82 5.75 -8.94 -16.36
C PHE A 82 5.36 -9.77 -17.59
N MET A 83 6.35 -10.42 -18.20
CA MET A 83 6.11 -11.41 -19.26
C MET A 83 6.15 -12.81 -18.65
N LEU A 84 5.06 -13.53 -18.77
CA LEU A 84 4.93 -14.92 -18.39
C LEU A 84 5.21 -15.78 -19.63
N HIS A 85 6.47 -16.17 -19.88
CA HIS A 85 6.84 -16.90 -21.10
C HIS A 85 7.81 -18.03 -20.83
N LYS A 86 7.61 -19.16 -21.57
CA LYS A 86 8.55 -20.30 -21.59
C LYS A 86 9.90 -19.96 -22.26
N ASP A 87 9.94 -18.98 -23.18
CA ASP A 87 11.11 -18.68 -24.01
C ASP A 87 11.45 -17.19 -23.98
N GLY A 88 11.93 -16.72 -22.88
CA GLY A 88 12.32 -15.36 -22.55
C GLY A 88 13.12 -14.55 -23.59
N ARG A 89 12.55 -14.15 -24.71
CA ARG A 89 13.13 -13.15 -25.62
C ARG A 89 12.24 -11.91 -25.67
N GLY A 90 12.76 -10.73 -25.24
CA GLY A 90 12.10 -9.43 -25.40
C GLY A 90 12.38 -8.43 -24.29
N LEU A 91 12.47 -7.19 -24.68
CA LEU A 91 12.81 -5.91 -24.05
C LEU A 91 12.16 -5.67 -22.67
N GLU A 92 12.93 -5.03 -21.77
CA GLU A 92 12.52 -4.32 -20.50
C GLU A 92 11.32 -4.87 -19.69
N VAL A 93 11.19 -6.18 -19.62
CA VAL A 93 10.10 -6.85 -18.90
C VAL A 93 10.70 -7.90 -17.99
N THR A 94 10.29 -7.92 -16.74
CA THR A 94 10.72 -8.97 -15.80
C THR A 94 10.20 -10.32 -16.27
N LYS A 95 11.14 -11.21 -16.67
CA LYS A 95 10.81 -12.56 -17.14
C LYS A 95 10.45 -13.43 -15.97
N LEU A 96 9.37 -14.17 -16.10
CA LEU A 96 8.93 -15.16 -15.12
C LEU A 96 8.79 -16.52 -15.79
N ASP A 97 9.41 -17.54 -15.19
CA ASP A 97 9.18 -18.92 -15.58
C ASP A 97 7.75 -19.32 -15.21
N SER A 98 6.89 -19.40 -16.21
CA SER A 98 5.48 -19.76 -16.05
C SER A 98 5.04 -20.67 -17.19
N LEU A 99 4.20 -21.64 -16.88
CA LEU A 99 3.54 -22.52 -17.87
C LEU A 99 2.51 -21.74 -18.72
N CYS A 100 2.17 -20.50 -18.34
CA CYS A 100 1.22 -19.61 -19.00
C CYS A 100 1.98 -18.61 -19.87
N GLY A 101 1.54 -18.38 -21.09
CA GLY A 101 2.07 -17.33 -21.98
C GLY A 101 1.20 -16.09 -21.92
N GLY A 102 1.78 -14.91 -21.58
CA GLY A 102 1.04 -13.66 -21.56
C GLY A 102 1.79 -12.51 -20.91
N LYS A 103 1.18 -11.33 -20.88
CA LYS A 103 1.72 -10.12 -20.29
C LYS A 103 0.76 -9.59 -19.23
N VAL A 104 1.31 -9.18 -18.09
CA VAL A 104 0.57 -8.49 -17.01
C VAL A 104 1.28 -7.18 -16.68
N THR A 105 0.52 -6.10 -16.62
CA THR A 105 1.01 -4.80 -16.15
C THR A 105 0.39 -4.51 -14.80
N ILE A 106 1.24 -4.17 -13.82
CA ILE A 106 0.87 -3.96 -12.43
C ILE A 106 1.28 -2.56 -11.99
N SER A 107 0.35 -1.81 -11.45
CA SER A 107 0.60 -0.57 -10.71
C SER A 107 0.83 -0.92 -9.24
N MET A 108 1.88 -0.37 -8.65
CA MET A 108 2.23 -0.52 -7.24
C MET A 108 2.36 0.86 -6.61
N GLU A 109 1.78 1.03 -5.44
CA GLU A 109 1.80 2.31 -4.71
C GLU A 109 1.96 2.10 -3.21
N VAL A 110 2.52 3.11 -2.52
CA VAL A 110 2.61 3.15 -1.06
C VAL A 110 1.58 4.13 -0.53
N MET A 111 0.76 3.65 0.37
CA MET A 111 -0.27 4.39 1.09
C MET A 111 0.20 4.61 2.53
N LEU A 112 0.14 5.87 2.96
CA LEU A 112 0.55 6.25 4.32
C LEU A 112 -0.68 6.37 5.21
N PRO A 113 -0.58 5.98 6.50
CA PRO A 113 -1.64 6.21 7.47
C PRO A 113 -1.88 7.71 7.66
N MET A 114 -3.09 8.06 8.10
CA MET A 114 -3.40 9.42 8.49
C MET A 114 -2.50 9.84 9.67
N PRO A 115 -1.84 11.01 9.61
CA PRO A 115 -1.06 11.50 10.74
C PRO A 115 -1.88 11.57 12.02
N HIS A 116 -1.30 11.11 13.14
CA HIS A 116 -1.87 11.25 14.47
C HIS A 116 -0.95 12.10 15.32
N LEU A 117 -1.41 13.27 15.73
CA LEU A 117 -0.63 14.25 16.49
C LEU A 117 -0.93 14.10 17.98
N LEU A 118 0.11 13.93 18.80
CA LEU A 118 -0.02 14.06 20.24
C LEU A 118 0.29 15.50 20.64
N ILE A 119 -0.73 16.20 21.16
CA ILE A 119 -0.64 17.58 21.65
C ILE A 119 -0.40 17.52 23.16
N VAL A 120 0.74 18.00 23.63
CA VAL A 120 1.05 18.11 25.05
C VAL A 120 0.74 19.53 25.50
N GLY A 121 -0.32 19.68 26.30
CA GLY A 121 -0.88 20.96 26.74
C GLY A 121 -2.13 21.40 25.97
N GLY A 122 -3.30 21.29 26.61
CA GLY A 122 -4.63 21.59 26.04
C GLY A 122 -5.05 23.07 26.09
N GLY A 123 -4.16 23.98 26.53
CA GLY A 123 -4.48 25.42 26.58
C GLY A 123 -4.66 26.07 25.22
N HIS A 124 -4.63 27.41 25.13
CA HIS A 124 -4.93 28.16 23.89
C HIS A 124 -4.14 27.70 22.67
N VAL A 125 -2.83 27.37 22.84
CA VAL A 125 -1.98 26.88 21.76
C VAL A 125 -2.41 25.48 21.34
N GLY A 126 -2.61 24.57 22.31
CA GLY A 126 -3.08 23.21 22.04
C GLY A 126 -4.41 23.18 21.31
N LEU A 127 -5.36 24.02 21.74
CA LEU A 127 -6.65 24.18 21.07
C LEU A 127 -6.48 24.66 19.60
N SER A 128 -5.60 25.62 19.37
CA SER A 128 -5.32 26.11 18.01
C SER A 128 -4.74 25.01 17.13
N ILE A 129 -3.81 24.20 17.65
CA ILE A 129 -3.24 23.04 16.94
C ILE A 129 -4.33 21.99 16.66
N ALA A 130 -5.18 21.68 17.64
CA ALA A 130 -6.29 20.74 17.47
C ALA A 130 -7.25 21.20 16.35
N ASN A 131 -7.56 22.49 16.28
CA ASN A 131 -8.39 23.05 15.20
C ASN A 131 -7.70 22.93 13.83
N CYS A 132 -6.38 23.11 13.75
CA CYS A 132 -5.63 22.86 12.51
C CYS A 132 -5.71 21.37 12.12
N CYS A 133 -5.54 20.43 13.06
CA CYS A 133 -5.70 19.01 12.80
C CYS A 133 -7.08 18.68 12.24
N LYS A 134 -8.16 19.22 12.84
CA LYS A 134 -9.53 19.07 12.34
C LYS A 134 -9.68 19.55 10.90
N SER A 135 -9.13 20.73 10.60
CA SER A 135 -9.18 21.30 9.24
C SER A 135 -8.43 20.47 8.21
N LEU A 136 -7.35 19.77 8.62
CA LEU A 136 -6.54 18.88 7.78
C LEU A 136 -7.07 17.44 7.74
N GLY A 137 -8.09 17.11 8.54
CA GLY A 137 -8.58 15.75 8.71
C GLY A 137 -7.60 14.83 9.44
N TRP A 138 -6.64 15.39 10.18
CA TRP A 138 -5.67 14.60 10.95
C TRP A 138 -6.26 14.10 12.26
N LYS A 139 -5.84 12.92 12.70
CA LYS A 139 -6.12 12.41 14.05
C LYS A 139 -5.26 13.18 15.07
N TYR A 140 -5.80 13.42 16.25
CA TYR A 140 -5.02 14.00 17.35
C TYR A 140 -5.51 13.48 18.70
N SER A 141 -4.63 13.54 19.69
CA SER A 141 -4.93 13.33 21.11
C SER A 141 -4.32 14.47 21.92
N VAL A 142 -5.00 14.88 22.99
CA VAL A 142 -4.52 15.94 23.88
C VAL A 142 -4.14 15.33 25.23
N LEU A 143 -2.92 15.62 25.67
CA LEU A 143 -2.45 15.28 27.00
C LEU A 143 -2.27 16.57 27.82
N ASP A 144 -3.04 16.75 28.89
CA ASP A 144 -2.90 17.83 29.84
C ASP A 144 -3.02 17.30 31.27
N VAL A 145 -2.34 17.94 32.23
CA VAL A 145 -2.44 17.59 33.66
C VAL A 145 -3.77 18.02 34.25
N ARG A 146 -4.49 18.92 33.61
CA ARG A 146 -5.81 19.41 33.99
C ARG A 146 -6.86 18.66 33.21
N SER A 147 -7.75 17.95 33.89
CA SER A 147 -8.78 17.08 33.26
C SER A 147 -9.72 17.82 32.31
N GLU A 148 -9.96 19.12 32.55
CA GLU A 148 -10.80 19.96 31.69
C GLU A 148 -10.20 20.26 30.31
N TYR A 149 -8.91 19.97 30.09
CA TYR A 149 -8.17 20.20 28.83
C TYR A 149 -7.65 18.92 28.17
N SER A 150 -7.96 17.74 28.74
CA SER A 150 -7.57 16.45 28.17
C SER A 150 -8.78 15.83 27.44
N ASP A 151 -8.56 15.34 26.21
CA ASP A 151 -9.58 14.69 25.39
C ASP A 151 -8.96 13.46 24.68
#